data_ba88056d189bc2d3bc7794b9413eea0f
#
_entry.id   ba88056d189bc2d3bc7794b9413eea0f
#
_cell.length_a   1.000
_cell.length_b   1.000
_cell.length_c   1.000
_cell.angle_alpha   90.00
_cell.angle_beta   90.00
_cell.angle_gamma   90.00
#
_symmetry.space_group_name_H-M   'P 1'
#
loop_
_entity.id
_entity.type
_entity.pdbx_description
1 polymer ?
#
loop_
_entity_poly.entity_id
_entity_poly.type
_entity_poly.pdbx_seq_one_letter_code
_entity_poly.pdbx_strand_id
1 'polypeptide(L)'
;MNYDIIVIGSGPGGYVTAIRAAQLGFKTAIIEKESLGGICLNWGCIPTKALLKSAHVFKYLKQAEQYGLNKVENPGFDFSKVIQRSRGVAQKMSGGIAFLMKKNKIDVIMGTATLKKGKKVSVTDKDGKATEYSGEHIIIATGARSRELPNIPQDGKKIIGYRQAMTLPEQPKSMIVVGSGAIGIEFADFYNTMGTKVTVVEFMPVILPVEDEDTSKHVEKSLKKSGIEIMTNASVESVDTSGNGVKATVKTATGNITLEADIILSAVGISSNIEGQGFEDVGIQTDKGKVLVNEWYETSVPGYYAIGDLLPTQALAHVASAEGITCVEKIKGLHVEKIDYGNIPGCTYAHPEVASVGLTEKQAREKGYELKVGKFPFSASGKATANGDTDGFIKVIFDAKYGEWLGCHMVGDGVTDMIAEAVVARKLETTGHEVLKSIHPHPTISEAVMEAVAAAYGEVIHI
;
A
#
# COMPACT_ATOMS: atom_id res chain seq x y z
N MET A 1 -31.26 8.50 -15.89
CA MET A 1 -31.57 7.10 -15.43
C MET A 1 -31.46 7.09 -13.92
N ASN A 2 -32.38 6.37 -13.25
CA ASN A 2 -32.39 6.32 -11.79
C ASN A 2 -31.79 4.98 -11.31
N TYR A 3 -30.95 5.07 -10.31
CA TYR A 3 -30.31 3.94 -9.63
C TYR A 3 -30.63 3.98 -8.12
N ASP A 4 -30.56 2.85 -7.46
CA ASP A 4 -30.60 2.84 -5.99
C ASP A 4 -29.23 3.31 -5.46
N ILE A 5 -28.14 2.83 -6.08
CA ILE A 5 -26.77 3.20 -5.70
C ILE A 5 -25.96 3.61 -6.94
N ILE A 6 -25.28 4.76 -6.84
CA ILE A 6 -24.22 5.17 -7.78
C ILE A 6 -22.89 5.21 -7.04
N VAL A 7 -21.91 4.45 -7.54
CA VAL A 7 -20.53 4.47 -7.02
C VAL A 7 -19.65 5.28 -7.97
N ILE A 8 -18.90 6.25 -7.44
CA ILE A 8 -18.00 7.11 -8.22
C ILE A 8 -16.55 6.68 -7.97
N GLY A 9 -15.90 6.13 -8.99
CA GLY A 9 -14.58 5.53 -8.95
C GLY A 9 -14.65 4.01 -8.82
N SER A 10 -13.83 3.32 -9.60
CA SER A 10 -13.80 1.86 -9.68
C SER A 10 -12.55 1.21 -9.07
N GLY A 11 -11.85 1.93 -8.19
CA GLY A 11 -10.77 1.35 -7.38
C GLY A 11 -11.28 0.23 -6.45
N PRO A 12 -10.41 -0.39 -5.63
CA PRO A 12 -10.80 -1.49 -4.72
C PRO A 12 -12.01 -1.17 -3.85
N GLY A 13 -12.09 0.02 -3.28
CA GLY A 13 -13.27 0.47 -2.57
C GLY A 13 -14.51 0.48 -3.46
N GLY A 14 -14.42 1.08 -4.66
CA GLY A 14 -15.58 1.29 -5.52
C GLY A 14 -16.13 0.01 -6.15
N TYR A 15 -15.29 -0.83 -6.79
CA TYR A 15 -15.81 -2.02 -7.45
C TYR A 15 -16.32 -3.07 -6.45
N VAL A 16 -15.69 -3.21 -5.28
CA VAL A 16 -16.15 -4.11 -4.22
C VAL A 16 -17.50 -3.64 -3.68
N THR A 17 -17.63 -2.34 -3.40
CA THR A 17 -18.89 -1.71 -2.99
C THR A 17 -20.00 -1.94 -4.00
N ALA A 18 -19.74 -1.70 -5.29
CA ALA A 18 -20.74 -1.88 -6.35
C ALA A 18 -21.20 -3.34 -6.46
N ILE A 19 -20.27 -4.30 -6.37
CA ILE A 19 -20.61 -5.73 -6.37
C ILE A 19 -21.45 -6.08 -5.15
N ARG A 20 -21.05 -5.64 -3.95
CA ARG A 20 -21.80 -5.95 -2.74
C ARG A 20 -23.20 -5.32 -2.76
N ALA A 21 -23.33 -4.09 -3.23
CA ALA A 21 -24.62 -3.43 -3.44
C ALA A 21 -25.55 -4.24 -4.37
N ALA A 22 -25.01 -4.68 -5.53
CA ALA A 22 -25.77 -5.51 -6.47
C ALA A 22 -26.20 -6.86 -5.86
N GLN A 23 -25.32 -7.51 -5.07
CA GLN A 23 -25.63 -8.73 -4.34
C GLN A 23 -26.75 -8.54 -3.31
N LEU A 24 -26.86 -7.36 -2.73
CA LEU A 24 -27.94 -6.98 -1.80
C LEU A 24 -29.24 -6.56 -2.50
N GLY A 25 -29.26 -6.64 -3.85
CA GLY A 25 -30.44 -6.39 -4.67
C GLY A 25 -30.65 -4.93 -5.08
N PHE A 26 -29.65 -4.06 -4.89
CA PHE A 26 -29.71 -2.69 -5.35
C PHE A 26 -29.42 -2.58 -6.85
N LYS A 27 -30.21 -1.78 -7.57
CA LYS A 27 -29.87 -1.37 -8.94
C LYS A 27 -28.68 -0.42 -8.90
N THR A 28 -27.52 -0.89 -9.35
CA THR A 28 -26.24 -0.23 -9.13
C THR A 28 -25.59 0.23 -10.43
N ALA A 29 -25.03 1.44 -10.43
CA ALA A 29 -24.11 1.92 -11.45
C ALA A 29 -22.75 2.25 -10.82
N ILE A 30 -21.69 2.09 -11.62
CA ILE A 30 -20.34 2.53 -11.29
C ILE A 30 -19.81 3.48 -12.36
N ILE A 31 -19.24 4.61 -11.94
CA ILE A 31 -18.69 5.64 -12.83
C ILE A 31 -17.17 5.59 -12.75
N GLU A 32 -16.50 5.48 -13.89
CA GLU A 32 -15.03 5.46 -13.96
C GLU A 32 -14.53 6.39 -15.08
N LYS A 33 -13.51 7.17 -14.76
CA LYS A 33 -12.95 8.15 -15.72
C LYS A 33 -11.82 7.60 -16.59
N GLU A 34 -11.13 6.53 -16.16
CA GLU A 34 -9.91 6.05 -16.82
C GLU A 34 -9.97 4.54 -17.09
N SER A 35 -9.82 3.73 -16.06
CA SER A 35 -9.73 2.26 -16.21
C SER A 35 -10.33 1.56 -15.00
N LEU A 36 -11.14 0.53 -15.26
CA LEU A 36 -11.73 -0.28 -14.19
C LEU A 36 -10.64 -0.91 -13.30
N GLY A 37 -10.88 -0.89 -11.98
CA GLY A 37 -9.93 -1.33 -10.97
C GLY A 37 -9.10 -0.19 -10.36
N GLY A 38 -9.23 1.04 -10.89
CA GLY A 38 -8.59 2.24 -10.37
C GLY A 38 -7.07 2.17 -10.28
N ILE A 39 -6.48 2.96 -9.40
CA ILE A 39 -5.02 3.04 -9.23
C ILE A 39 -4.42 1.70 -8.83
N CYS A 40 -4.97 1.01 -7.84
CA CYS A 40 -4.38 -0.22 -7.30
C CYS A 40 -4.13 -1.29 -8.38
N LEU A 41 -5.09 -1.55 -9.26
CA LEU A 41 -4.97 -2.58 -10.27
C LEU A 41 -4.20 -2.14 -11.52
N ASN A 42 -4.22 -0.83 -11.82
CA ASN A 42 -3.64 -0.31 -13.06
C ASN A 42 -2.30 0.41 -12.85
N TRP A 43 -2.11 1.11 -11.73
CA TRP A 43 -1.01 2.05 -11.51
C TRP A 43 -0.41 1.96 -10.09
N GLY A 44 -0.68 0.90 -9.35
CA GLY A 44 -0.29 0.78 -7.94
C GLY A 44 0.06 -0.65 -7.54
N CYS A 45 -0.74 -1.20 -6.61
CA CYS A 45 -0.46 -2.46 -5.91
C CYS A 45 -0.04 -3.59 -6.85
N ILE A 46 -0.89 -3.96 -7.79
CA ILE A 46 -0.70 -5.17 -8.59
C ILE A 46 0.45 -5.04 -9.60
N PRO A 47 0.52 -3.99 -10.44
CA PRO A 47 1.64 -3.87 -11.37
C PRO A 47 3.00 -3.67 -10.66
N THR A 48 3.05 -2.99 -9.51
CA THR A 48 4.30 -2.89 -8.73
C THR A 48 4.76 -4.26 -8.23
N LYS A 49 3.86 -5.08 -7.68
CA LYS A 49 4.20 -6.45 -7.25
C LYS A 49 4.64 -7.33 -8.43
N ALA A 50 4.10 -7.09 -9.61
CA ALA A 50 4.58 -7.75 -10.83
C ALA A 50 6.02 -7.33 -11.20
N LEU A 51 6.38 -6.04 -11.02
CA LEU A 51 7.76 -5.55 -11.18
C LEU A 51 8.70 -6.15 -10.15
N LEU A 52 8.34 -6.08 -8.87
CA LEU A 52 9.12 -6.65 -7.76
C LEU A 52 9.36 -8.15 -7.94
N LYS A 53 8.34 -8.91 -8.39
CA LYS A 53 8.52 -10.34 -8.67
C LYS A 53 9.51 -10.58 -9.81
N SER A 54 9.53 -9.75 -10.85
CA SER A 54 10.53 -9.85 -11.90
C SER A 54 11.95 -9.56 -11.38
N ALA A 55 12.10 -8.54 -10.51
CA ALA A 55 13.37 -8.22 -9.85
C ALA A 55 13.82 -9.37 -8.93
N HIS A 56 12.92 -9.95 -8.16
CA HIS A 56 13.21 -11.09 -7.28
C HIS A 56 13.69 -12.33 -8.07
N VAL A 57 13.03 -12.64 -9.19
CA VAL A 57 13.48 -13.72 -10.09
C VAL A 57 14.87 -13.42 -10.65
N PHE A 58 15.15 -12.18 -11.02
CA PHE A 58 16.45 -11.78 -11.50
C PHE A 58 17.53 -11.87 -10.40
N LYS A 59 17.19 -11.56 -9.15
CA LYS A 59 18.07 -11.76 -7.99
C LYS A 59 18.45 -13.24 -7.84
N TYR A 60 17.47 -14.17 -7.90
CA TYR A 60 17.75 -15.62 -7.87
C TYR A 60 18.65 -16.06 -9.02
N LEU A 61 18.44 -15.53 -10.24
CA LEU A 61 19.26 -15.86 -11.38
C LEU A 61 20.74 -15.45 -11.17
N LYS A 62 20.98 -14.29 -10.53
CA LYS A 62 22.34 -13.86 -10.15
C LYS A 62 22.97 -14.74 -9.07
N GLN A 63 22.14 -15.38 -8.24
CA GLN A 63 22.57 -16.18 -7.09
C GLN A 63 22.42 -17.69 -7.33
N ALA A 64 22.28 -18.14 -8.57
CA ALA A 64 21.98 -19.50 -8.97
C ALA A 64 22.92 -20.54 -8.32
N GLU A 65 24.23 -20.22 -8.17
CA GLU A 65 25.22 -21.11 -7.56
C GLU A 65 24.93 -21.43 -6.09
N GLN A 66 24.28 -20.52 -5.35
CA GLN A 66 23.89 -20.77 -3.94
C GLN A 66 22.83 -21.87 -3.82
N TYR A 67 22.11 -22.14 -4.92
CA TYR A 67 21.10 -23.20 -5.01
C TYR A 67 21.61 -24.45 -5.73
N GLY A 68 22.93 -24.57 -5.94
CA GLY A 68 23.53 -25.69 -6.65
C GLY A 68 23.28 -25.73 -8.15
N LEU A 69 22.82 -24.60 -8.72
CA LEU A 69 22.60 -24.46 -10.16
C LEU A 69 23.89 -23.92 -10.83
N ASN A 70 24.04 -24.20 -12.13
CA ASN A 70 25.15 -23.64 -12.86
C ASN A 70 25.10 -22.12 -12.88
N LYS A 71 26.25 -21.47 -12.76
CA LYS A 71 26.38 -20.03 -12.89
C LYS A 71 25.82 -19.58 -14.23
N VAL A 72 24.97 -18.57 -14.20
CA VAL A 72 24.54 -17.91 -15.43
C VAL A 72 25.56 -16.83 -15.76
N GLU A 73 26.32 -17.03 -16.81
CA GLU A 73 27.28 -16.05 -17.31
C GLU A 73 26.51 -14.81 -17.79
N ASN A 74 26.83 -13.63 -17.24
CA ASN A 74 26.21 -12.35 -17.59
C ASN A 74 24.67 -12.40 -17.62
N PRO A 75 23.99 -12.69 -16.49
CA PRO A 75 22.54 -12.71 -16.45
C PRO A 75 22.02 -11.34 -16.85
N GLY A 76 21.25 -11.31 -17.93
CA GLY A 76 20.66 -10.10 -18.50
C GLY A 76 19.15 -10.14 -18.42
N PHE A 77 18.54 -9.00 -18.70
CA PHE A 77 17.10 -8.85 -18.85
C PHE A 77 16.79 -7.81 -19.93
N ASP A 78 15.59 -7.86 -20.44
CA ASP A 78 15.02 -6.85 -21.32
C ASP A 78 14.08 -5.99 -20.46
N PHE A 79 14.50 -4.77 -20.14
CA PHE A 79 13.72 -3.87 -19.28
C PHE A 79 12.34 -3.60 -19.85
N SER A 80 12.22 -3.44 -21.18
CA SER A 80 10.94 -3.19 -21.83
C SER A 80 9.97 -4.36 -21.64
N LYS A 81 10.46 -5.62 -21.68
CA LYS A 81 9.65 -6.82 -21.41
C LYS A 81 9.25 -6.94 -19.95
N VAL A 82 10.09 -6.52 -19.01
CA VAL A 82 9.73 -6.43 -17.59
C VAL A 82 8.55 -5.47 -17.39
N ILE A 83 8.66 -4.28 -17.98
CA ILE A 83 7.58 -3.28 -17.97
C ILE A 83 6.31 -3.85 -18.65
N GLN A 84 6.42 -4.43 -19.85
CA GLN A 84 5.29 -5.02 -20.59
C GLN A 84 4.60 -6.11 -19.79
N ARG A 85 5.37 -6.97 -19.09
CA ARG A 85 4.79 -7.98 -18.18
C ARG A 85 3.91 -7.34 -17.12
N SER A 86 4.40 -6.31 -16.45
CA SER A 86 3.64 -5.56 -15.43
C SER A 86 2.37 -4.95 -16.02
N ARG A 87 2.45 -4.34 -17.20
CA ARG A 87 1.27 -3.76 -17.90
C ARG A 87 0.27 -4.85 -18.33
N GLY A 88 0.73 -6.01 -18.79
CA GLY A 88 -0.11 -7.15 -19.13
C GLY A 88 -0.87 -7.70 -17.91
N VAL A 89 -0.23 -7.73 -16.74
CA VAL A 89 -0.89 -8.10 -15.47
C VAL A 89 -1.99 -7.09 -15.14
N ALA A 90 -1.72 -5.79 -15.21
CA ALA A 90 -2.71 -4.74 -14.97
C ALA A 90 -3.92 -4.86 -15.92
N GLN A 91 -3.65 -5.05 -17.20
CA GLN A 91 -4.71 -5.23 -18.22
C GLN A 91 -5.59 -6.46 -17.94
N LYS A 92 -4.99 -7.59 -17.55
CA LYS A 92 -5.72 -8.80 -17.16
C LYS A 92 -6.62 -8.54 -15.96
N MET A 93 -6.12 -7.84 -14.94
CA MET A 93 -6.91 -7.51 -13.75
C MET A 93 -8.08 -6.58 -14.07
N SER A 94 -7.84 -5.52 -14.84
CA SER A 94 -8.89 -4.60 -15.27
C SER A 94 -9.98 -5.31 -16.10
N GLY A 95 -9.59 -6.23 -17.01
CA GLY A 95 -10.52 -7.10 -17.74
C GLY A 95 -11.34 -8.00 -16.80
N GLY A 96 -10.73 -8.49 -15.73
CA GLY A 96 -11.43 -9.24 -14.67
C GLY A 96 -12.50 -8.40 -13.97
N ILE A 97 -12.23 -7.14 -13.68
CA ILE A 97 -13.23 -6.23 -13.09
C ILE A 97 -14.38 -5.98 -14.08
N ALA A 98 -14.10 -5.76 -15.36
CA ALA A 98 -15.13 -5.61 -16.38
C ALA A 98 -16.08 -6.84 -16.44
N PHE A 99 -15.50 -8.05 -16.35
CA PHE A 99 -16.27 -9.28 -16.26
C PHE A 99 -17.15 -9.32 -15.01
N LEU A 100 -16.61 -8.94 -13.84
CA LEU A 100 -17.36 -8.92 -12.57
C LEU A 100 -18.51 -7.91 -12.61
N MET A 101 -18.32 -6.72 -13.20
CA MET A 101 -19.40 -5.76 -13.39
C MET A 101 -20.54 -6.36 -14.21
N LYS A 102 -20.21 -6.97 -15.37
CA LYS A 102 -21.19 -7.65 -16.23
C LYS A 102 -21.90 -8.80 -15.51
N LYS A 103 -21.16 -9.66 -14.81
CA LYS A 103 -21.71 -10.80 -14.04
C LYS A 103 -22.74 -10.35 -13.01
N ASN A 104 -22.49 -9.24 -12.33
CA ASN A 104 -23.37 -8.70 -11.29
C ASN A 104 -24.40 -7.70 -11.83
N LYS A 105 -24.51 -7.53 -13.16
CA LYS A 105 -25.47 -6.62 -13.83
C LYS A 105 -25.34 -5.17 -13.36
N ILE A 106 -24.09 -4.72 -13.15
CA ILE A 106 -23.75 -3.34 -12.76
C ILE A 106 -23.52 -2.54 -14.02
N ASP A 107 -24.20 -1.41 -14.16
CA ASP A 107 -23.98 -0.49 -15.27
C ASP A 107 -22.67 0.26 -15.10
N VAL A 108 -21.76 0.13 -16.08
CA VAL A 108 -20.48 0.85 -16.11
C VAL A 108 -20.64 2.10 -16.96
N ILE A 109 -20.45 3.26 -16.36
CA ILE A 109 -20.55 4.57 -17.00
C ILE A 109 -19.15 5.18 -17.08
N MET A 110 -18.62 5.30 -18.31
CA MET A 110 -17.30 5.90 -18.52
C MET A 110 -17.37 7.40 -18.61
N GLY A 111 -16.60 8.12 -17.79
CA GLY A 111 -16.52 9.56 -17.80
C GLY A 111 -16.16 10.16 -16.44
N THR A 112 -15.94 11.46 -16.42
CA THR A 112 -15.63 12.23 -15.22
C THR A 112 -16.91 12.66 -14.51
N ALA A 113 -17.07 12.24 -13.27
CA ALA A 113 -18.22 12.55 -12.44
C ALA A 113 -18.07 13.91 -11.75
N THR A 114 -19.15 14.67 -11.69
CA THR A 114 -19.29 15.87 -10.87
C THR A 114 -20.60 15.78 -10.08
N LEU A 115 -20.51 15.92 -8.77
CA LEU A 115 -21.65 15.89 -7.85
C LEU A 115 -22.56 17.08 -8.10
N LYS A 116 -23.87 16.88 -7.98
CA LYS A 116 -24.91 17.91 -8.07
C LYS A 116 -25.88 17.76 -6.92
N LYS A 117 -26.51 18.85 -6.51
CA LYS A 117 -27.57 18.83 -5.49
C LYS A 117 -28.71 17.89 -5.90
N GLY A 118 -29.41 17.34 -4.90
CA GLY A 118 -30.57 16.47 -5.14
C GLY A 118 -30.19 15.04 -5.56
N LYS A 119 -29.07 14.51 -5.06
CA LYS A 119 -28.60 13.15 -5.31
C LYS A 119 -28.39 12.86 -6.80
N LYS A 120 -27.79 13.81 -7.50
CA LYS A 120 -27.49 13.75 -8.92
C LYS A 120 -25.99 13.78 -9.18
N VAL A 121 -25.59 13.15 -10.27
CA VAL A 121 -24.20 13.11 -10.76
C VAL A 121 -24.21 13.47 -12.23
N SER A 122 -23.48 14.50 -12.61
CA SER A 122 -23.20 14.82 -14.01
C SER A 122 -21.95 14.06 -14.44
N VAL A 123 -22.03 13.29 -15.50
CA VAL A 123 -20.90 12.55 -16.05
C VAL A 123 -20.55 13.10 -17.41
N THR A 124 -19.33 13.63 -17.54
CA THR A 124 -18.79 14.13 -18.80
C THR A 124 -17.95 13.02 -19.45
N ASP A 125 -18.34 12.56 -20.63
CA ASP A 125 -17.63 11.55 -21.39
C ASP A 125 -16.37 12.13 -22.09
N LYS A 126 -15.63 11.25 -22.79
CA LYS A 126 -14.41 11.63 -23.52
C LYS A 126 -14.64 12.65 -24.66
N ASP A 127 -15.86 12.74 -25.15
CA ASP A 127 -16.25 13.64 -26.24
C ASP A 127 -16.80 14.98 -25.71
N GLY A 128 -16.74 15.17 -24.38
CA GLY A 128 -17.20 16.39 -23.70
C GLY A 128 -18.71 16.46 -23.47
N LYS A 129 -19.45 15.39 -23.80
CA LYS A 129 -20.90 15.37 -23.58
C LYS A 129 -21.22 15.03 -22.13
N ALA A 130 -22.01 15.91 -21.49
CA ALA A 130 -22.47 15.71 -20.12
C ALA A 130 -23.83 14.97 -20.12
N THR A 131 -23.95 13.95 -19.27
CA THR A 131 -25.19 13.23 -19.01
C THR A 131 -25.45 13.18 -17.52
N GLU A 132 -26.69 13.47 -17.11
CA GLU A 132 -27.08 13.47 -15.68
C GLU A 132 -27.71 12.13 -15.28
N TYR A 133 -27.27 11.61 -14.14
CA TYR A 133 -27.79 10.43 -13.48
C TYR A 133 -28.27 10.77 -12.07
N SER A 134 -29.22 10.02 -11.54
CA SER A 134 -29.70 10.17 -10.18
C SER A 134 -29.66 8.83 -9.44
N GLY A 135 -29.37 8.89 -8.15
CA GLY A 135 -29.34 7.72 -7.26
C GLY A 135 -29.91 8.05 -5.90
N GLU A 136 -30.50 7.10 -5.23
CA GLU A 136 -30.94 7.26 -3.84
C GLU A 136 -29.73 7.42 -2.90
N HIS A 137 -28.64 6.72 -3.19
CA HIS A 137 -27.37 6.77 -2.46
C HIS A 137 -26.20 6.97 -3.42
N ILE A 138 -25.33 7.93 -3.14
CA ILE A 138 -24.12 8.22 -3.93
C ILE A 138 -22.90 7.94 -3.06
N ILE A 139 -22.08 6.94 -3.47
CA ILE A 139 -20.87 6.53 -2.75
C ILE A 139 -19.65 7.01 -3.52
N ILE A 140 -18.86 7.86 -2.89
CA ILE A 140 -17.71 8.52 -3.48
C ILE A 140 -16.45 7.72 -3.11
N ALA A 141 -15.79 7.14 -4.12
CA ALA A 141 -14.60 6.29 -4.01
C ALA A 141 -13.52 6.73 -5.01
N THR A 142 -13.34 8.03 -5.18
CA THR A 142 -12.47 8.65 -6.19
C THR A 142 -10.98 8.50 -5.88
N GLY A 143 -10.63 7.99 -4.71
CA GLY A 143 -9.27 7.66 -4.33
C GLY A 143 -8.33 8.86 -4.21
N ALA A 144 -7.05 8.61 -4.46
CA ALA A 144 -5.99 9.61 -4.31
C ALA A 144 -5.05 9.62 -5.51
N ARG A 145 -4.16 10.61 -5.56
CA ARG A 145 -3.07 10.77 -6.51
C ARG A 145 -1.75 11.00 -5.80
N SER A 146 -0.63 10.95 -6.51
CA SER A 146 0.68 11.35 -5.99
C SER A 146 0.60 12.79 -5.44
N ARG A 147 1.13 12.98 -4.23
CA ARG A 147 1.30 14.33 -3.67
C ARG A 147 2.49 14.99 -4.36
N GLU A 148 2.32 16.25 -4.69
CA GLU A 148 3.39 17.10 -5.20
C GLU A 148 3.91 18.03 -4.12
N LEU A 149 5.22 18.24 -4.11
CA LEU A 149 5.85 19.27 -3.28
C LEU A 149 6.07 20.52 -4.16
N PRO A 150 5.75 21.73 -3.64
CA PRO A 150 5.86 22.97 -4.41
C PRO A 150 7.26 23.25 -4.96
N ASN A 151 8.31 22.81 -4.24
CA ASN A 151 9.71 23.01 -4.61
C ASN A 151 10.27 21.92 -5.55
N ILE A 152 9.54 20.82 -5.76
CA ILE A 152 9.90 19.72 -6.67
C ILE A 152 8.67 19.23 -7.45
N PRO A 153 8.03 20.09 -8.27
CA PRO A 153 6.86 19.71 -9.04
C PRO A 153 7.20 18.63 -10.06
N GLN A 154 6.29 17.65 -10.22
CA GLN A 154 6.47 16.58 -11.19
C GLN A 154 6.30 17.11 -12.62
N ASP A 155 7.30 16.92 -13.47
CA ASP A 155 7.26 17.25 -14.90
C ASP A 155 6.92 16.03 -15.78
N GLY A 156 6.82 14.86 -15.16
CA GLY A 156 6.53 13.59 -15.82
C GLY A 156 7.68 13.03 -16.67
N LYS A 157 8.86 13.64 -16.64
CA LYS A 157 10.05 13.26 -17.42
C LYS A 157 11.27 13.03 -16.55
N LYS A 158 11.72 14.05 -15.84
CA LYS A 158 12.89 14.02 -14.96
C LYS A 158 12.50 13.96 -13.47
N ILE A 159 11.41 14.62 -13.12
CA ILE A 159 10.79 14.51 -11.80
C ILE A 159 9.47 13.76 -12.00
N ILE A 160 9.42 12.50 -11.60
CA ILE A 160 8.35 11.57 -11.91
C ILE A 160 7.61 11.11 -10.64
N GLY A 161 6.39 10.67 -10.83
CA GLY A 161 5.62 9.95 -9.83
C GLY A 161 5.60 8.44 -10.11
N TYR A 162 4.86 7.70 -9.29
CA TYR A 162 4.74 6.24 -9.39
C TYR A 162 4.22 5.76 -10.76
N ARG A 163 3.34 6.52 -11.43
CA ARG A 163 2.80 6.13 -12.74
C ARG A 163 3.89 6.06 -13.80
N GLN A 164 4.71 7.09 -13.88
CA GLN A 164 5.83 7.13 -14.83
C GLN A 164 6.88 6.09 -14.46
N ALA A 165 7.18 5.93 -13.17
CA ALA A 165 8.13 4.92 -12.71
C ALA A 165 7.76 3.49 -13.13
N MET A 166 6.46 3.18 -13.27
CA MET A 166 6.00 1.86 -13.77
C MET A 166 6.08 1.70 -15.29
N THR A 167 6.36 2.76 -16.03
CA THR A 167 6.24 2.77 -17.49
C THR A 167 7.40 3.45 -18.20
N LEU A 168 8.53 3.64 -17.50
CA LEU A 168 9.72 4.20 -18.14
C LEU A 168 10.09 3.36 -19.36
N PRO A 169 10.35 4.00 -20.51
CA PRO A 169 10.73 3.30 -21.74
C PRO A 169 12.12 2.65 -21.63
N GLU A 170 13.00 3.26 -20.84
CA GLU A 170 14.37 2.83 -20.60
C GLU A 170 14.69 2.85 -19.11
N GLN A 171 15.57 1.95 -18.72
CA GLN A 171 16.04 1.90 -17.33
C GLN A 171 17.01 3.07 -17.07
N PRO A 172 16.76 3.91 -16.05
CA PRO A 172 17.71 4.94 -15.66
C PRO A 172 18.98 4.31 -15.04
N LYS A 173 20.13 4.92 -15.27
CA LYS A 173 21.39 4.49 -14.64
C LYS A 173 21.43 4.89 -13.17
N SER A 174 20.78 6.01 -12.83
CA SER A 174 20.72 6.54 -11.47
C SER A 174 19.36 7.18 -11.17
N MET A 175 18.92 7.03 -9.92
CA MET A 175 17.64 7.55 -9.46
C MET A 175 17.76 8.07 -8.03
N ILE A 176 17.21 9.26 -7.78
CA ILE A 176 16.96 9.75 -6.42
C ILE A 176 15.49 9.46 -6.11
N VAL A 177 15.21 8.77 -4.99
CA VAL A 177 13.87 8.52 -4.48
C VAL A 177 13.64 9.47 -3.30
N VAL A 178 12.67 10.36 -3.41
CA VAL A 178 12.30 11.30 -2.34
C VAL A 178 11.10 10.74 -1.59
N GLY A 179 11.32 10.40 -0.31
CA GLY A 179 10.37 9.73 0.57
C GLY A 179 10.61 8.23 0.66
N SER A 180 10.59 7.70 1.87
CA SER A 180 10.87 6.30 2.22
C SER A 180 9.67 5.54 2.77
N GLY A 181 8.45 5.96 2.45
CA GLY A 181 7.25 5.15 2.67
C GLY A 181 7.24 3.91 1.76
N ALA A 182 6.23 3.04 1.90
CA ALA A 182 6.13 1.79 1.14
C ALA A 182 6.37 1.96 -0.36
N ILE A 183 5.77 2.98 -0.99
CA ILE A 183 5.94 3.26 -2.43
C ILE A 183 7.41 3.55 -2.76
N GLY A 184 8.06 4.45 -2.01
CA GLY A 184 9.44 4.82 -2.25
C GLY A 184 10.40 3.65 -2.08
N ILE A 185 10.23 2.86 -1.04
CA ILE A 185 11.06 1.70 -0.73
C ILE A 185 10.87 0.58 -1.76
N GLU A 186 9.63 0.29 -2.18
CA GLU A 186 9.35 -0.73 -3.20
C GLU A 186 9.99 -0.39 -4.56
N PHE A 187 9.90 0.88 -5.00
CA PHE A 187 10.58 1.30 -6.23
C PHE A 187 12.10 1.37 -6.07
N ALA A 188 12.61 1.80 -4.91
CA ALA A 188 14.05 1.80 -4.63
C ALA A 188 14.63 0.38 -4.74
N ASP A 189 13.97 -0.62 -4.15
CA ASP A 189 14.35 -2.03 -4.23
C ASP A 189 14.27 -2.56 -5.67
N PHE A 190 13.14 -2.31 -6.37
CA PHE A 190 12.97 -2.73 -7.76
C PHE A 190 14.10 -2.21 -8.65
N TYR A 191 14.30 -0.89 -8.68
CA TYR A 191 15.28 -0.28 -9.57
C TYR A 191 16.72 -0.66 -9.21
N ASN A 192 17.04 -0.70 -7.91
CA ASN A 192 18.35 -1.14 -7.44
C ASN A 192 18.66 -2.60 -7.83
N THR A 193 17.71 -3.51 -7.61
CA THR A 193 17.84 -4.92 -7.98
C THR A 193 18.04 -5.11 -9.48
N MET A 194 17.40 -4.26 -10.29
CA MET A 194 17.57 -4.22 -11.75
C MET A 194 18.86 -3.51 -12.20
N GLY A 195 19.64 -2.91 -11.29
CA GLY A 195 20.97 -2.35 -11.57
C GLY A 195 21.04 -0.82 -11.69
N THR A 196 19.96 -0.11 -11.37
CA THR A 196 19.98 1.36 -11.24
C THR A 196 20.67 1.74 -9.93
N LYS A 197 21.58 2.73 -9.94
CA LYS A 197 22.11 3.32 -8.70
C LYS A 197 21.02 4.14 -8.03
N VAL A 198 20.62 3.77 -6.81
CA VAL A 198 19.51 4.40 -6.09
C VAL A 198 20.00 5.10 -4.83
N THR A 199 19.58 6.37 -4.66
CA THR A 199 19.73 7.12 -3.41
C THR A 199 18.36 7.51 -2.90
N VAL A 200 18.02 7.09 -1.67
CA VAL A 200 16.77 7.45 -0.98
C VAL A 200 17.04 8.65 -0.09
N VAL A 201 16.22 9.70 -0.22
CA VAL A 201 16.25 10.90 0.64
C VAL A 201 14.98 10.95 1.46
N GLU A 202 15.12 10.89 2.78
CA GLU A 202 14.02 10.86 3.75
C GLU A 202 14.13 11.99 4.76
N PHE A 203 13.02 12.74 4.90
CA PHE A 203 12.93 13.84 5.86
C PHE A 203 12.92 13.36 7.32
N MET A 204 12.30 12.21 7.57
CA MET A 204 12.22 11.61 8.92
C MET A 204 13.57 11.01 9.34
N PRO A 205 13.78 10.79 10.65
CA PRO A 205 15.04 10.20 11.16
C PRO A 205 15.21 8.71 10.83
N VAL A 206 14.16 8.04 10.36
CA VAL A 206 14.15 6.62 9.99
C VAL A 206 13.38 6.42 8.69
N ILE A 207 13.70 5.37 7.94
CA ILE A 207 12.88 4.92 6.81
C ILE A 207 11.64 4.19 7.32
N LEU A 208 10.60 4.06 6.48
CA LEU A 208 9.33 3.44 6.87
C LEU A 208 8.83 3.97 8.24
N PRO A 209 8.64 5.27 8.42
CA PRO A 209 8.49 5.91 9.73
C PRO A 209 7.21 5.53 10.49
N VAL A 210 6.30 4.80 9.87
CA VAL A 210 5.08 4.27 10.49
C VAL A 210 5.27 2.90 11.11
N GLU A 211 6.39 2.23 10.82
CA GLU A 211 6.69 0.89 11.31
C GLU A 211 7.34 0.92 12.70
N ASP A 212 7.44 -0.25 13.33
CA ASP A 212 8.20 -0.42 14.57
C ASP A 212 9.69 -0.09 14.35
N GLU A 213 10.35 0.46 15.35
CA GLU A 213 11.73 0.95 15.24
C GLU A 213 12.72 -0.17 14.84
N ASP A 214 12.52 -1.38 15.37
CA ASP A 214 13.35 -2.53 15.00
C ASP A 214 13.17 -2.91 13.53
N THR A 215 11.94 -2.82 13.02
CA THR A 215 11.60 -3.04 11.61
C THR A 215 12.34 -2.04 10.72
N SER A 216 12.18 -0.75 11.00
CA SER A 216 12.83 0.33 10.23
C SER A 216 14.34 0.19 10.20
N LYS A 217 14.97 -0.06 11.35
CA LYS A 217 16.42 -0.26 11.45
C LYS A 217 16.92 -1.49 10.67
N HIS A 218 16.18 -2.60 10.75
CA HIS A 218 16.54 -3.83 10.06
C HIS A 218 16.47 -3.64 8.54
N VAL A 219 15.37 -3.10 8.05
CA VAL A 219 15.17 -2.86 6.61
C VAL A 219 16.20 -1.88 6.06
N GLU A 220 16.50 -0.79 6.80
CA GLU A 220 17.55 0.15 6.40
C GLU A 220 18.90 -0.55 6.24
N LYS A 221 19.28 -1.40 7.20
CA LYS A 221 20.52 -2.18 7.12
C LYS A 221 20.55 -3.10 5.91
N SER A 222 19.46 -3.81 5.62
CA SER A 222 19.34 -4.75 4.49
C SER A 222 19.41 -4.01 3.15
N LEU A 223 18.71 -2.89 3.01
CA LEU A 223 18.74 -2.08 1.79
C LEU A 223 20.12 -1.45 1.54
N LYS A 224 20.80 -0.96 2.58
CA LYS A 224 22.18 -0.48 2.48
C LYS A 224 23.13 -1.60 2.05
N LYS A 225 22.96 -2.81 2.60
CA LYS A 225 23.75 -4.00 2.19
C LYS A 225 23.50 -4.37 0.73
N SER A 226 22.30 -4.13 0.19
CA SER A 226 21.97 -4.35 -1.22
C SER A 226 22.51 -3.26 -2.15
N GLY A 227 23.10 -2.19 -1.62
CA GLY A 227 23.73 -1.11 -2.40
C GLY A 227 22.89 0.18 -2.53
N ILE A 228 21.75 0.28 -1.86
CA ILE A 228 20.96 1.51 -1.83
C ILE A 228 21.60 2.52 -0.87
N GLU A 229 21.86 3.71 -1.34
CA GLU A 229 22.28 4.84 -0.48
C GLU A 229 21.03 5.40 0.21
N ILE A 230 21.08 5.58 1.54
CA ILE A 230 19.94 6.08 2.34
C ILE A 230 20.39 7.26 3.18
N MET A 231 19.70 8.38 3.02
CA MET A 231 19.91 9.63 3.74
C MET A 231 18.63 9.97 4.50
N THR A 232 18.67 9.83 5.82
CA THR A 232 17.61 10.27 6.75
C THR A 232 17.90 11.65 7.31
N ASN A 233 16.89 12.31 7.93
CA ASN A 233 16.98 13.71 8.34
C ASN A 233 17.47 14.63 7.21
N ALA A 234 17.02 14.35 5.98
CA ALA A 234 17.44 15.02 4.76
C ALA A 234 16.24 15.46 3.94
N SER A 235 16.28 16.65 3.35
CA SER A 235 15.20 17.18 2.52
C SER A 235 15.73 17.75 1.21
N VAL A 236 15.02 17.47 0.11
CA VAL A 236 15.29 18.08 -1.17
C VAL A 236 14.71 19.50 -1.17
N GLU A 237 15.59 20.51 -1.26
CA GLU A 237 15.22 21.93 -1.24
C GLU A 237 14.89 22.46 -2.64
N SER A 238 15.64 22.03 -3.65
CA SER A 238 15.46 22.42 -5.04
C SER A 238 16.01 21.40 -6.00
N VAL A 239 15.54 21.43 -7.24
CA VAL A 239 16.03 20.56 -8.33
C VAL A 239 16.25 21.40 -9.58
N ASP A 240 17.44 21.30 -10.14
CA ASP A 240 17.76 21.80 -11.48
C ASP A 240 17.63 20.68 -12.50
N THR A 241 16.77 20.89 -13.49
CA THR A 241 16.51 19.95 -14.60
C THR A 241 17.03 20.44 -15.94
N SER A 242 17.83 21.50 -15.98
CA SER A 242 18.32 22.13 -17.23
C SER A 242 19.34 21.27 -17.98
N GLY A 243 20.09 20.40 -17.29
CA GLY A 243 21.06 19.47 -17.87
C GLY A 243 20.47 18.20 -18.47
N ASN A 244 21.29 17.19 -18.76
CA ASN A 244 20.80 15.88 -19.24
C ASN A 244 20.09 15.04 -18.18
N GLY A 245 20.44 15.24 -16.90
CA GLY A 245 19.81 14.62 -15.73
C GLY A 245 19.22 15.66 -14.79
N VAL A 246 19.27 15.38 -13.51
CA VAL A 246 18.81 16.24 -12.41
C VAL A 246 19.95 16.53 -11.45
N LYS A 247 19.98 17.75 -10.89
CA LYS A 247 20.85 18.14 -9.77
C LYS A 247 19.94 18.57 -8.62
N ALA A 248 19.88 17.76 -7.57
CA ALA A 248 19.08 18.04 -6.39
C ALA A 248 19.97 18.66 -5.30
N THR A 249 19.58 19.81 -4.78
CA THR A 249 20.14 20.37 -3.54
C THR A 249 19.44 19.72 -2.38
N VAL A 250 20.18 18.99 -1.55
CA VAL A 250 19.68 18.27 -0.40
C VAL A 250 20.24 18.89 0.86
N LYS A 251 19.34 19.34 1.74
CA LYS A 251 19.67 19.83 3.08
C LYS A 251 19.85 18.63 4.02
N THR A 252 20.96 18.60 4.71
CA THR A 252 21.31 17.60 5.73
C THR A 252 21.66 18.28 7.06
N ALA A 253 21.88 17.50 8.11
CA ALA A 253 22.29 18.00 9.41
C ALA A 253 23.65 18.77 9.37
N THR A 254 24.50 18.46 8.37
CA THR A 254 25.84 19.04 8.22
C THR A 254 25.92 20.15 7.17
N GLY A 255 24.79 20.48 6.53
CA GLY A 255 24.69 21.50 5.47
C GLY A 255 24.09 20.96 4.18
N ASN A 256 24.10 21.79 3.15
CA ASN A 256 23.59 21.42 1.85
C ASN A 256 24.63 20.64 1.03
N ILE A 257 24.16 19.59 0.39
CA ILE A 257 24.93 18.81 -0.57
C ILE A 257 24.19 18.77 -1.92
N THR A 258 24.90 18.46 -2.99
CA THR A 258 24.32 18.26 -4.31
C THR A 258 24.34 16.77 -4.66
N LEU A 259 23.18 16.22 -5.02
CA LEU A 259 23.05 14.88 -5.60
C LEU A 259 22.73 15.00 -7.09
N GLU A 260 23.37 14.17 -7.90
CA GLU A 260 23.11 14.08 -9.34
C GLU A 260 22.53 12.70 -9.69
N ALA A 261 21.53 12.68 -10.57
CA ALA A 261 20.93 11.45 -11.09
C ALA A 261 20.31 11.68 -12.46
N ASP A 262 19.92 10.61 -13.15
CA ASP A 262 19.15 10.73 -14.38
C ASP A 262 17.75 11.27 -14.12
N ILE A 263 17.11 10.78 -13.05
CA ILE A 263 15.73 11.13 -12.67
C ILE A 263 15.53 11.17 -11.15
N ILE A 264 14.45 11.85 -10.73
CA ILE A 264 13.91 11.83 -9.38
C ILE A 264 12.54 11.15 -9.38
N LEU A 265 12.35 10.19 -8.47
CA LEU A 265 11.02 9.67 -8.12
C LEU A 265 10.51 10.38 -6.86
N SER A 266 9.42 11.12 -6.99
CA SER A 266 8.72 11.73 -5.86
C SER A 266 7.72 10.74 -5.26
N ALA A 267 7.98 10.28 -4.03
CA ALA A 267 7.18 9.31 -3.28
C ALA A 267 6.79 9.87 -1.89
N VAL A 268 6.46 11.15 -1.82
CA VAL A 268 6.21 11.93 -0.60
C VAL A 268 4.77 11.85 -0.07
N GLY A 269 4.06 10.80 -0.44
CA GLY A 269 2.69 10.53 -0.02
C GLY A 269 1.66 10.79 -1.10
N ILE A 270 0.40 10.89 -0.70
CA ILE A 270 -0.76 11.01 -1.58
C ILE A 270 -1.65 12.18 -1.18
N SER A 271 -2.45 12.67 -2.14
CA SER A 271 -3.51 13.66 -1.94
C SER A 271 -4.83 13.09 -2.45
N SER A 272 -5.90 13.22 -1.65
CA SER A 272 -7.22 12.75 -2.05
C SER A 272 -7.75 13.51 -3.26
N ASN A 273 -8.52 12.82 -4.10
CA ASN A 273 -9.15 13.43 -5.28
C ASN A 273 -10.50 14.02 -4.88
N ILE A 274 -10.52 15.28 -4.48
CA ILE A 274 -11.75 16.00 -4.08
C ILE A 274 -12.00 17.26 -4.93
N GLU A 275 -10.98 17.83 -5.54
CA GLU A 275 -11.07 19.08 -6.27
C GLU A 275 -11.86 18.90 -7.58
N GLY A 276 -12.69 19.89 -7.91
CA GLY A 276 -13.46 19.93 -9.16
C GLY A 276 -14.60 18.90 -9.27
N GLN A 277 -14.88 18.18 -8.20
CA GLN A 277 -15.91 17.12 -8.20
C GLN A 277 -17.25 17.58 -7.63
N GLY A 278 -17.41 18.86 -7.27
CA GLY A 278 -18.67 19.43 -6.79
C GLY A 278 -18.98 19.18 -5.31
N PHE A 279 -17.96 18.83 -4.47
CA PHE A 279 -18.14 18.64 -3.03
C PHE A 279 -18.69 19.89 -2.35
N GLU A 280 -18.12 21.05 -2.64
CA GLU A 280 -18.55 22.34 -2.09
C GLU A 280 -19.97 22.72 -2.58
N ASP A 281 -20.27 22.48 -3.86
CA ASP A 281 -21.59 22.78 -4.46
C ASP A 281 -22.72 22.00 -3.77
N VAL A 282 -22.43 20.76 -3.35
CA VAL A 282 -23.38 19.88 -2.66
C VAL A 282 -23.44 20.18 -1.15
N GLY A 283 -22.37 20.75 -0.58
CA GLY A 283 -22.25 21.06 0.84
C GLY A 283 -21.58 19.97 1.67
N ILE A 284 -20.80 19.07 1.02
CA ILE A 284 -20.03 18.04 1.70
C ILE A 284 -18.83 18.69 2.40
N GLN A 285 -18.69 18.45 3.69
CA GLN A 285 -17.62 19.01 4.51
C GLN A 285 -16.32 18.23 4.33
N THR A 286 -15.22 18.98 4.25
CA THR A 286 -13.86 18.44 4.19
C THR A 286 -12.97 19.13 5.22
N ASP A 287 -11.98 18.40 5.73
CA ASP A 287 -10.92 18.95 6.59
C ASP A 287 -9.54 18.45 6.09
N LYS A 288 -8.60 19.38 5.92
CA LYS A 288 -7.22 19.09 5.47
C LYS A 288 -7.16 18.15 4.25
N GLY A 289 -8.06 18.35 3.29
CA GLY A 289 -8.11 17.55 2.07
C GLY A 289 -8.76 16.17 2.23
N LYS A 290 -9.43 15.91 3.35
CA LYS A 290 -10.15 14.66 3.63
C LYS A 290 -11.64 14.93 3.80
N VAL A 291 -12.46 13.98 3.39
CA VAL A 291 -13.92 14.06 3.54
C VAL A 291 -14.31 13.64 4.96
N LEU A 292 -15.17 14.45 5.59
CA LEU A 292 -15.71 14.13 6.92
C LEU A 292 -16.94 13.22 6.76
N VAL A 293 -16.92 12.10 7.46
CA VAL A 293 -18.01 11.11 7.48
C VAL A 293 -18.33 10.68 8.91
N ASN A 294 -19.53 10.15 9.11
CA ASN A 294 -19.87 9.46 10.34
C ASN A 294 -19.30 8.02 10.37
N GLU A 295 -19.59 7.28 11.43
CA GLU A 295 -19.13 5.90 11.65
C GLU A 295 -19.62 4.88 10.60
N TRP A 296 -20.56 5.30 9.72
CA TRP A 296 -21.14 4.50 8.65
C TRP A 296 -20.87 5.07 7.27
N TYR A 297 -19.84 5.95 7.18
CA TYR A 297 -19.33 6.56 5.95
C TYR A 297 -20.26 7.58 5.29
N GLU A 298 -21.38 7.96 5.94
CA GLU A 298 -22.24 9.04 5.46
C GLU A 298 -21.59 10.40 5.72
N THR A 299 -21.62 11.27 4.71
CA THR A 299 -21.06 12.62 4.78
C THR A 299 -21.99 13.56 5.57
N SER A 300 -21.62 14.85 5.65
CA SER A 300 -22.50 15.89 6.21
C SER A 300 -23.82 16.08 5.45
N VAL A 301 -23.95 15.48 4.26
CA VAL A 301 -25.14 15.59 3.39
C VAL A 301 -25.80 14.23 3.25
N PRO A 302 -27.06 14.06 3.73
CA PRO A 302 -27.74 12.76 3.70
C PRO A 302 -27.82 12.13 2.31
N GLY A 303 -27.50 10.84 2.24
CA GLY A 303 -27.50 10.08 0.99
C GLY A 303 -26.21 10.19 0.17
N TYR A 304 -25.21 10.94 0.66
CA TYR A 304 -23.85 10.94 0.09
C TYR A 304 -22.89 10.31 1.09
N TYR A 305 -22.08 9.39 0.60
CA TYR A 305 -21.12 8.61 1.37
C TYR A 305 -19.74 8.76 0.75
N ALA A 306 -18.69 8.61 1.55
CA ALA A 306 -17.31 8.60 1.06
C ALA A 306 -16.53 7.45 1.73
N ILE A 307 -15.64 6.81 0.95
CA ILE A 307 -14.82 5.67 1.39
C ILE A 307 -13.40 5.75 0.84
N GLY A 308 -12.50 4.98 1.44
CA GLY A 308 -11.13 4.78 0.99
C GLY A 308 -10.25 6.01 1.17
N ASP A 309 -9.34 6.26 0.25
CA ASP A 309 -8.30 7.29 0.34
C ASP A 309 -8.83 8.73 0.49
N LEU A 310 -10.14 8.92 0.39
CA LEU A 310 -10.79 10.19 0.70
C LEU A 310 -10.87 10.47 2.20
N LEU A 311 -10.81 9.44 3.04
CA LEU A 311 -11.00 9.52 4.47
C LEU A 311 -9.68 9.71 5.22
N PRO A 312 -9.70 10.19 6.48
CA PRO A 312 -8.50 10.28 7.32
C PRO A 312 -8.10 8.93 7.94
N THR A 313 -8.40 7.82 7.26
CA THR A 313 -8.05 6.45 7.63
C THR A 313 -6.83 5.96 6.87
N GLN A 314 -6.39 4.72 7.10
CA GLN A 314 -5.28 4.14 6.35
C GLN A 314 -5.66 4.02 4.87
N ALA A 315 -4.88 4.65 3.99
CA ALA A 315 -5.07 4.63 2.55
C ALA A 315 -4.60 3.30 1.94
N LEU A 316 -5.38 2.24 2.19
CA LEU A 316 -5.08 0.86 1.80
C LEU A 316 -6.28 0.24 1.06
N ALA A 317 -5.99 -0.57 0.05
CA ALA A 317 -7.02 -1.17 -0.80
C ALA A 317 -8.03 -2.03 -0.01
N HIS A 318 -7.55 -2.83 0.94
CA HIS A 318 -8.38 -3.68 1.78
C HIS A 318 -9.21 -2.88 2.79
N VAL A 319 -8.72 -1.73 3.26
CA VAL A 319 -9.50 -0.80 4.10
C VAL A 319 -10.65 -0.22 3.29
N ALA A 320 -10.36 0.34 2.11
CA ALA A 320 -11.38 0.89 1.23
C ALA A 320 -12.46 -0.14 0.85
N SER A 321 -12.07 -1.40 0.63
CA SER A 321 -13.00 -2.50 0.35
C SER A 321 -13.90 -2.82 1.55
N ALA A 322 -13.32 -2.90 2.76
CA ALA A 322 -14.07 -3.16 3.99
C ALA A 322 -15.04 -2.00 4.31
N GLU A 323 -14.58 -0.75 4.18
CA GLU A 323 -15.42 0.44 4.34
C GLU A 323 -16.62 0.41 3.40
N GLY A 324 -16.38 0.06 2.13
CA GLY A 324 -17.44 -0.04 1.12
C GLY A 324 -18.47 -1.12 1.40
N ILE A 325 -18.05 -2.31 1.84
CA ILE A 325 -18.95 -3.39 2.25
C ILE A 325 -19.79 -2.94 3.46
N THR A 326 -19.15 -2.43 4.51
CA THR A 326 -19.82 -1.93 5.72
C THR A 326 -20.84 -0.83 5.38
N CYS A 327 -20.47 0.10 4.50
CA CYS A 327 -21.35 1.19 4.05
C CYS A 327 -22.62 0.67 3.39
N VAL A 328 -22.52 -0.19 2.38
CA VAL A 328 -23.72 -0.68 1.65
C VAL A 328 -24.56 -1.65 2.47
N GLU A 329 -23.94 -2.44 3.34
CA GLU A 329 -24.66 -3.31 4.29
C GLU A 329 -25.47 -2.48 5.29
N LYS A 330 -24.91 -1.37 5.77
CA LYS A 330 -25.63 -0.42 6.62
C LYS A 330 -26.78 0.28 5.89
N ILE A 331 -26.56 0.72 4.65
CA ILE A 331 -27.62 1.28 3.78
C ILE A 331 -28.76 0.27 3.59
N LYS A 332 -28.45 -1.03 3.48
CA LYS A 332 -29.47 -2.09 3.38
C LYS A 332 -30.23 -2.32 4.67
N GLY A 333 -29.77 -1.76 5.79
CA GLY A 333 -30.37 -1.97 7.11
C GLY A 333 -29.92 -3.27 7.80
N LEU A 334 -28.83 -3.87 7.34
CA LEU A 334 -28.25 -5.04 8.01
C LEU A 334 -27.57 -4.65 9.33
N HIS A 335 -27.43 -5.62 10.22
CA HIS A 335 -26.56 -5.47 11.38
C HIS A 335 -25.10 -5.55 10.92
N VAL A 336 -24.31 -4.51 11.19
CA VAL A 336 -22.90 -4.43 10.81
C VAL A 336 -22.06 -4.01 12.01
N GLU A 337 -20.87 -4.59 12.11
CA GLU A 337 -19.86 -4.15 13.07
C GLU A 337 -19.06 -2.98 12.50
N LYS A 338 -18.57 -2.09 13.38
CA LYS A 338 -17.61 -1.05 13.01
C LYS A 338 -16.27 -1.68 12.66
N ILE A 339 -15.57 -1.08 11.70
CA ILE A 339 -14.19 -1.49 11.39
C ILE A 339 -13.31 -1.12 12.57
N ASP A 340 -12.54 -2.09 13.06
CA ASP A 340 -11.46 -1.85 14.00
C ASP A 340 -10.19 -1.41 13.24
N TYR A 341 -9.99 -0.10 13.17
CA TYR A 341 -8.80 0.49 12.54
C TYR A 341 -7.50 0.20 13.31
N GLY A 342 -7.57 -0.30 14.54
CA GLY A 342 -6.43 -0.79 15.31
C GLY A 342 -5.94 -2.18 14.88
N ASN A 343 -6.73 -2.89 14.05
CA ASN A 343 -6.42 -4.24 13.57
C ASN A 343 -6.26 -4.33 12.04
N ILE A 344 -5.85 -3.24 11.40
CA ILE A 344 -5.58 -3.21 9.96
C ILE A 344 -4.10 -3.55 9.71
N PRO A 345 -3.80 -4.57 8.89
CA PRO A 345 -2.42 -4.88 8.54
C PRO A 345 -1.86 -3.91 7.50
N GLY A 346 -0.59 -3.51 7.69
CA GLY A 346 0.22 -2.81 6.71
C GLY A 346 1.26 -3.73 6.09
N CYS A 347 1.58 -3.55 4.80
CA CYS A 347 2.59 -4.34 4.10
C CYS A 347 3.45 -3.48 3.17
N THR A 348 4.75 -3.75 3.14
CA THR A 348 5.72 -3.24 2.15
C THR A 348 6.40 -4.42 1.49
N TYR A 349 6.35 -4.49 0.16
CA TYR A 349 6.73 -5.69 -0.62
C TYR A 349 8.15 -5.60 -1.20
N ALA A 350 9.02 -4.79 -0.61
CA ALA A 350 10.45 -4.78 -0.93
C ALA A 350 11.12 -6.08 -0.48
N HIS A 351 12.41 -6.22 -0.70
CA HIS A 351 13.18 -7.35 -0.16
C HIS A 351 14.24 -6.82 0.83
N PRO A 352 14.11 -7.16 2.16
CA PRO A 352 13.07 -8.02 2.76
C PRO A 352 11.67 -7.37 2.78
N GLU A 353 10.63 -8.20 2.74
CA GLU A 353 9.24 -7.75 2.94
C GLU A 353 9.03 -7.27 4.38
N VAL A 354 8.05 -6.40 4.55
CA VAL A 354 7.61 -5.93 5.88
C VAL A 354 6.10 -6.14 6.00
N ALA A 355 5.66 -6.61 7.15
CA ALA A 355 4.25 -6.68 7.48
C ALA A 355 4.04 -6.35 8.97
N SER A 356 3.01 -5.59 9.27
CA SER A 356 2.71 -5.18 10.63
C SER A 356 1.21 -5.08 10.88
N VAL A 357 0.80 -5.27 12.14
CA VAL A 357 -0.55 -5.01 12.62
C VAL A 357 -0.51 -4.61 14.09
N GLY A 358 -1.36 -3.68 14.48
CA GLY A 358 -1.50 -3.23 15.87
C GLY A 358 -0.48 -2.17 16.27
N LEU A 359 -0.16 -2.11 17.56
CA LEU A 359 0.72 -1.08 18.14
C LEU A 359 2.20 -1.44 17.96
N THR A 360 3.01 -0.44 17.65
CA THR A 360 4.47 -0.56 17.82
C THR A 360 4.81 -0.62 19.31
N GLU A 361 6.00 -1.13 19.65
CA GLU A 361 6.44 -1.17 21.04
C GLU A 361 6.42 0.22 21.70
N LYS A 362 6.89 1.24 20.96
CA LYS A 362 6.86 2.63 21.41
C LYS A 362 5.43 3.08 21.71
N GLN A 363 4.50 2.89 20.79
CA GLN A 363 3.09 3.28 20.96
C GLN A 363 2.43 2.56 22.15
N ALA A 364 2.72 1.27 22.33
CA ALA A 364 2.20 0.50 23.44
C ALA A 364 2.71 1.03 24.80
N ARG A 365 4.01 1.34 24.89
CA ARG A 365 4.60 1.99 26.10
C ARG A 365 4.03 3.39 26.36
N GLU A 366 3.87 4.21 25.33
CA GLU A 366 3.27 5.55 25.43
C GLU A 366 1.81 5.50 25.92
N LYS A 367 1.09 4.41 25.61
CA LYS A 367 -0.26 4.15 26.12
C LYS A 367 -0.30 3.58 27.55
N GLY A 368 0.86 3.35 28.16
CA GLY A 368 0.99 2.90 29.56
C GLY A 368 0.87 1.39 29.76
N TYR A 369 0.97 0.58 28.67
CA TYR A 369 0.98 -0.88 28.83
C TYR A 369 2.28 -1.37 29.45
N GLU A 370 2.20 -2.35 30.33
CA GLU A 370 3.30 -3.22 30.71
C GLU A 370 3.43 -4.32 29.64
N LEU A 371 4.62 -4.52 29.09
CA LEU A 371 4.78 -5.33 27.89
C LEU A 371 5.55 -6.63 28.12
N LYS A 372 5.07 -7.70 27.49
CA LYS A 372 5.88 -8.87 27.12
C LYS A 372 6.21 -8.77 25.63
N VAL A 373 7.47 -8.64 25.31
CA VAL A 373 7.97 -8.50 23.95
C VAL A 373 8.82 -9.70 23.61
N GLY A 374 8.50 -10.38 22.51
CA GLY A 374 9.28 -11.47 21.97
C GLY A 374 9.76 -11.17 20.56
N LYS A 375 10.94 -11.67 20.23
CA LYS A 375 11.55 -11.54 18.90
C LYS A 375 12.23 -12.82 18.53
N PHE A 376 11.98 -13.31 17.31
CA PHE A 376 12.60 -14.51 16.78
C PHE A 376 13.24 -14.21 15.41
N PRO A 377 14.56 -14.40 15.23
CA PRO A 377 15.24 -14.11 13.97
C PRO A 377 15.06 -15.26 12.97
N PHE A 378 14.93 -14.95 11.69
CA PHE A 378 14.83 -15.97 10.63
C PHE A 378 16.11 -16.81 10.46
N SER A 379 17.26 -16.32 10.92
CA SER A 379 18.50 -17.11 10.96
C SER A 379 18.41 -18.36 11.86
N ALA A 380 17.45 -18.38 12.79
CA ALA A 380 17.15 -19.54 13.62
C ALA A 380 16.02 -20.44 13.06
N SER A 381 15.37 -20.03 11.96
CA SER A 381 14.31 -20.80 11.30
C SER A 381 14.88 -21.82 10.31
N GLY A 382 14.54 -23.11 10.52
CA GLY A 382 14.92 -24.16 9.59
C GLY A 382 14.39 -23.96 8.18
N LYS A 383 13.15 -23.46 8.04
CA LYS A 383 12.54 -23.18 6.73
C LYS A 383 13.19 -22.00 6.02
N ALA A 384 13.48 -20.90 6.74
CA ALA A 384 14.20 -19.77 6.18
C ALA A 384 15.60 -20.16 5.69
N THR A 385 16.30 -20.99 6.48
CA THR A 385 17.60 -21.57 6.10
C THR A 385 17.49 -22.44 4.85
N ALA A 386 16.50 -23.31 4.77
CA ALA A 386 16.27 -24.16 3.60
C ALA A 386 15.91 -23.34 2.33
N ASN A 387 15.21 -22.22 2.49
CA ASN A 387 14.88 -21.30 1.40
C ASN A 387 16.10 -20.46 0.94
N GLY A 388 17.17 -20.37 1.76
CA GLY A 388 18.33 -19.51 1.51
C GLY A 388 18.05 -18.02 1.79
N ASP A 389 16.98 -17.70 2.52
CA ASP A 389 16.60 -16.34 2.86
C ASP A 389 16.32 -16.21 4.37
N THR A 390 17.37 -15.84 5.10
CA THR A 390 17.36 -15.72 6.56
C THR A 390 17.37 -14.28 7.06
N ASP A 391 17.21 -13.30 6.14
CA ASP A 391 17.24 -11.88 6.46
C ASP A 391 15.86 -11.40 6.97
N GLY A 392 15.65 -11.52 8.28
CA GLY A 392 14.39 -11.11 8.86
C GLY A 392 14.18 -11.57 10.31
N PHE A 393 13.02 -11.22 10.83
CA PHE A 393 12.57 -11.59 12.17
C PHE A 393 11.04 -11.41 12.30
N ILE A 394 10.49 -12.00 13.35
CA ILE A 394 9.14 -11.70 13.85
C ILE A 394 9.28 -11.11 15.24
N LYS A 395 8.58 -10.00 15.49
CA LYS A 395 8.45 -9.33 16.79
C LYS A 395 6.98 -9.29 17.18
N VAL A 396 6.67 -9.74 18.39
CA VAL A 396 5.33 -9.73 18.98
C VAL A 396 5.31 -8.91 20.27
N ILE A 397 4.20 -8.26 20.53
CA ILE A 397 4.02 -7.37 21.68
C ILE A 397 2.69 -7.75 22.35
N PHE A 398 2.77 -8.16 23.62
CA PHE A 398 1.62 -8.51 24.44
C PHE A 398 1.51 -7.57 25.66
N ASP A 399 0.28 -7.31 26.09
CA ASP A 399 0.04 -6.77 27.41
C ASP A 399 0.43 -7.81 28.47
N ALA A 400 1.29 -7.40 29.41
CA ALA A 400 1.78 -8.31 30.44
C ALA A 400 0.70 -8.70 31.45
N LYS A 401 -0.34 -7.86 31.60
CA LYS A 401 -1.40 -8.04 32.60
C LYS A 401 -2.48 -9.00 32.13
N TYR A 402 -3.01 -8.81 30.93
CA TYR A 402 -4.14 -9.55 30.38
C TYR A 402 -3.77 -10.52 29.28
N GLY A 403 -2.55 -10.44 28.76
CA GLY A 403 -2.08 -11.28 27.66
C GLY A 403 -2.65 -10.89 26.30
N GLU A 404 -3.25 -9.70 26.15
CA GLU A 404 -3.75 -9.20 24.87
C GLU A 404 -2.61 -9.05 23.88
N TRP A 405 -2.81 -9.50 22.64
CA TRP A 405 -1.83 -9.32 21.56
C TRP A 405 -1.94 -7.91 20.99
N LEU A 406 -1.09 -7.00 21.45
CA LEU A 406 -1.12 -5.58 21.10
C LEU A 406 -0.56 -5.27 19.73
N GLY A 407 0.46 -5.99 19.28
CA GLY A 407 1.10 -5.74 17.99
C GLY A 407 1.97 -6.88 17.50
N CYS A 408 2.09 -6.97 16.17
CA CYS A 408 2.95 -7.92 15.48
C CYS A 408 3.68 -7.21 14.33
N HIS A 409 5.00 -7.36 14.26
CA HIS A 409 5.87 -6.72 13.28
C HIS A 409 6.81 -7.76 12.71
N MET A 410 6.76 -7.96 11.41
CA MET A 410 7.46 -9.00 10.70
C MET A 410 8.34 -8.40 9.60
N VAL A 411 9.55 -8.92 9.45
CA VAL A 411 10.46 -8.60 8.34
C VAL A 411 10.98 -9.90 7.77
N GLY A 412 11.00 -10.05 6.44
CA GLY A 412 11.57 -11.21 5.75
C GLY A 412 10.72 -11.73 4.61
N ASP A 413 11.16 -12.82 3.98
CA ASP A 413 10.45 -13.43 2.85
C ASP A 413 9.12 -14.06 3.29
N GLY A 414 8.03 -13.72 2.59
CA GLY A 414 6.69 -14.27 2.81
C GLY A 414 5.91 -13.69 3.99
N VAL A 415 6.44 -12.70 4.72
CA VAL A 415 5.75 -12.12 5.89
C VAL A 415 4.47 -11.38 5.54
N THR A 416 4.35 -10.88 4.31
CA THR A 416 3.14 -10.20 3.83
C THR A 416 1.95 -11.15 3.69
N ASP A 417 2.19 -12.44 3.47
CA ASP A 417 1.14 -13.48 3.50
C ASP A 417 0.87 -13.99 4.92
N MET A 418 1.90 -13.96 5.81
CA MET A 418 1.81 -14.49 7.17
C MET A 418 1.07 -13.57 8.15
N ILE A 419 1.10 -12.26 7.95
CA ILE A 419 0.52 -11.29 8.89
C ILE A 419 -0.97 -11.53 9.18
N ALA A 420 -1.68 -12.19 8.26
CA ALA A 420 -3.09 -12.54 8.42
C ALA A 420 -3.35 -13.43 9.65
N GLU A 421 -2.39 -14.26 10.06
CA GLU A 421 -2.47 -15.05 11.30
C GLU A 421 -2.62 -14.13 12.52
N ALA A 422 -1.78 -13.12 12.65
CA ALA A 422 -1.85 -12.15 13.74
C ALA A 422 -3.14 -11.31 13.68
N VAL A 423 -3.60 -10.91 12.49
CA VAL A 423 -4.86 -10.17 12.32
C VAL A 423 -6.05 -10.96 12.83
N VAL A 424 -6.15 -12.25 12.45
CA VAL A 424 -7.27 -13.13 12.88
C VAL A 424 -7.17 -13.41 14.36
N ALA A 425 -5.99 -13.73 14.89
CA ALA A 425 -5.77 -14.00 16.31
C ALA A 425 -6.16 -12.77 17.16
N ARG A 426 -5.77 -11.56 16.77
CA ARG A 426 -6.15 -10.32 17.44
C ARG A 426 -7.65 -10.05 17.37
N LYS A 427 -8.31 -10.28 16.22
CA LYS A 427 -9.77 -10.13 16.07
C LYS A 427 -10.55 -11.07 17.00
N LEU A 428 -9.98 -12.24 17.27
CA LEU A 428 -10.56 -13.25 18.18
C LEU A 428 -10.12 -13.06 19.65
N GLU A 429 -9.43 -11.95 19.97
CA GLU A 429 -8.92 -11.65 21.30
C GLU A 429 -8.03 -12.78 21.87
N THR A 430 -7.27 -13.45 20.99
CA THR A 430 -6.39 -14.56 21.34
C THR A 430 -5.21 -14.05 22.17
N THR A 431 -4.88 -14.76 23.25
CA THR A 431 -3.68 -14.48 24.04
C THR A 431 -2.46 -15.28 23.52
N GLY A 432 -1.27 -14.93 23.97
CA GLY A 432 -0.06 -15.69 23.60
C GLY A 432 -0.11 -17.17 23.98
N HIS A 433 -0.87 -17.51 25.02
CA HIS A 433 -1.00 -18.91 25.47
C HIS A 433 -1.70 -19.80 24.42
N GLU A 434 -2.76 -19.31 23.78
CA GLU A 434 -3.46 -20.04 22.72
C GLU A 434 -2.57 -20.23 21.49
N VAL A 435 -1.76 -19.20 21.14
CA VAL A 435 -0.80 -19.30 20.04
C VAL A 435 0.25 -20.36 20.33
N LEU A 436 0.82 -20.40 21.56
CA LEU A 436 1.79 -21.41 21.99
C LEU A 436 1.23 -22.84 21.97
N LYS A 437 -0.08 -23.01 22.18
CA LYS A 437 -0.75 -24.32 22.12
C LYS A 437 -1.25 -24.70 20.73
N SER A 438 -1.23 -23.76 19.79
CA SER A 438 -1.57 -24.03 18.39
C SER A 438 -0.41 -24.72 17.68
N ILE A 439 -0.69 -25.86 17.03
CA ILE A 439 0.34 -26.63 16.33
C ILE A 439 0.58 -25.98 14.95
N HIS A 440 1.77 -25.44 14.75
CA HIS A 440 2.20 -24.92 13.46
C HIS A 440 2.78 -26.06 12.59
N PRO A 441 2.53 -26.08 11.28
CA PRO A 441 3.05 -27.11 10.41
C PRO A 441 4.57 -26.97 10.22
N HIS A 442 5.28 -28.11 10.20
CA HIS A 442 6.74 -28.18 9.99
C HIS A 442 7.08 -28.80 8.63
N PRO A 443 8.03 -28.20 7.84
CA PRO A 443 8.72 -26.94 8.10
C PRO A 443 8.01 -25.74 7.43
N THR A 444 7.78 -24.67 8.17
CA THR A 444 7.21 -23.42 7.66
C THR A 444 7.87 -22.20 8.30
N ILE A 445 7.71 -21.04 7.65
CA ILE A 445 8.11 -19.74 8.25
C ILE A 445 7.15 -19.36 9.40
N SER A 446 5.89 -19.82 9.36
CA SER A 446 4.91 -19.55 10.43
C SER A 446 5.32 -20.07 11.80
N GLU A 447 6.20 -21.09 11.88
CA GLU A 447 6.78 -21.54 13.15
C GLU A 447 7.52 -20.41 13.89
N ALA A 448 8.06 -19.42 13.14
CA ALA A 448 8.71 -18.25 13.71
C ALA A 448 7.73 -17.33 14.47
N VAL A 449 6.41 -17.37 14.18
CA VAL A 449 5.39 -16.66 14.98
C VAL A 449 5.29 -17.30 16.36
N MET A 450 5.16 -18.61 16.43
CA MET A 450 5.10 -19.35 17.69
C MET A 450 6.37 -19.14 18.54
N GLU A 451 7.55 -19.21 17.93
CA GLU A 451 8.83 -18.99 18.60
C GLU A 451 8.97 -17.54 19.11
N ALA A 452 8.51 -16.55 18.34
CA ALA A 452 8.49 -15.17 18.80
C ALA A 452 7.54 -14.97 20.00
N VAL A 453 6.38 -15.64 19.99
CA VAL A 453 5.48 -15.66 21.14
C VAL A 453 6.14 -16.37 22.32
N ALA A 454 6.78 -17.53 22.11
CA ALA A 454 7.53 -18.24 23.16
C ALA A 454 8.63 -17.35 23.76
N ALA A 455 9.33 -16.55 22.94
CA ALA A 455 10.33 -15.60 23.42
C ALA A 455 9.71 -14.51 24.34
N ALA A 456 8.49 -14.05 24.05
CA ALA A 456 7.79 -13.07 24.91
C ALA A 456 7.42 -13.64 26.28
N TYR A 457 7.31 -14.96 26.39
CA TYR A 457 6.97 -15.66 27.64
C TYR A 457 8.17 -16.37 28.30
N GLY A 458 9.37 -16.26 27.71
CA GLY A 458 10.57 -16.92 28.23
C GLY A 458 10.60 -18.43 27.99
N GLU A 459 9.85 -18.91 27.00
CA GLU A 459 9.69 -20.33 26.66
C GLU A 459 10.30 -20.69 25.29
N VAL A 460 11.02 -19.76 24.63
CA VAL A 460 11.64 -19.98 23.33
C VAL A 460 12.68 -21.12 23.39
N ILE A 461 12.71 -21.97 22.36
CA ILE A 461 13.55 -23.16 22.34
C ILE A 461 14.74 -23.03 21.37
N HIS A 462 14.52 -22.40 20.22
CA HIS A 462 15.48 -22.43 19.11
C HIS A 462 16.41 -21.21 19.01
N ILE A 463 16.50 -20.38 20.08
CA ILE A 463 17.50 -19.29 20.22
C ILE A 463 18.09 -19.26 21.62
#